data_f970d9495d18a041b70bfe7102016b46
#
_entry.id   f970d9495d18a041b70bfe7102016b46
#
_cell.length_a   1.000
_cell.length_b   1.000
_cell.length_c   1.000
_cell.angle_alpha   90.00
_cell.angle_beta   90.00
_cell.angle_gamma   90.00
#
_symmetry.space_group_name_H-M   'P 1'
#
loop_
_entity.id
_entity.type
_entity.pdbx_description
1 polymer ?
#
loop_
_entity_poly.entity_id
_entity_poly.type
_entity_poly.pdbx_seq_one_letter_code
_entity_poly.pdbx_strand_id
1 'polypeptide(L)'
;MKKLLFILLGLASFNVYAADPTYDATKGALQNNSALCAYGYNPNCASPRQSRQQPTEIVNINVPSKYGAWAVNPKTGIAGGALNQDSRAAAEKEAIKTCEHGGRNAPCVVGAWFRNGCLAVAQGKSGKKLKTFYGNGANIGQAEPAALRKCQASGSVECKIVVSEACSMPKY
;
A
#
# COMPACT_ATOMS: atom_id res chain seq x y z
N MET A 1 -26.89 -41.31 42.20
CA MET A 1 -27.28 -39.96 42.59
C MET A 1 -26.04 -39.27 43.18
N LYS A 2 -25.25 -38.58 42.38
CA LYS A 2 -24.07 -37.81 42.84
C LYS A 2 -24.36 -36.34 42.61
N LYS A 3 -24.51 -35.59 43.68
CA LYS A 3 -24.72 -34.12 43.69
C LYS A 3 -23.39 -33.45 43.39
N LEU A 4 -23.31 -32.75 42.23
CA LEU A 4 -22.19 -31.86 41.89
C LEU A 4 -22.45 -30.50 42.54
N LEU A 5 -21.57 -30.10 43.44
CA LEU A 5 -21.56 -28.82 44.11
C LEU A 5 -20.74 -27.85 43.25
N PHE A 6 -21.37 -26.86 42.59
CA PHE A 6 -20.68 -25.78 41.89
C PHE A 6 -20.28 -24.70 42.86
N ILE A 7 -18.98 -24.58 43.08
CA ILE A 7 -18.39 -23.46 43.83
C ILE A 7 -18.17 -22.31 42.83
N LEU A 8 -19.00 -21.26 42.92
CA LEU A 8 -18.79 -19.98 42.25
C LEU A 8 -17.67 -19.21 42.92
N LEU A 9 -16.47 -19.24 42.35
CA LEU A 9 -15.40 -18.30 42.70
C LEU A 9 -15.67 -16.97 42.01
N GLY A 10 -16.15 -15.99 42.76
CA GLY A 10 -16.23 -14.60 42.34
C GLY A 10 -14.83 -14.01 42.17
N LEU A 11 -14.44 -13.72 40.94
CA LEU A 11 -13.26 -12.92 40.61
C LEU A 11 -13.57 -11.45 40.88
N ALA A 12 -13.20 -10.94 42.04
CA ALA A 12 -13.19 -9.52 42.33
C ALA A 12 -12.04 -8.89 41.54
N SER A 13 -12.40 -8.17 40.47
CA SER A 13 -11.47 -7.37 39.68
C SER A 13 -11.04 -6.14 40.51
N PHE A 14 -9.90 -6.21 41.17
CA PHE A 14 -9.26 -5.03 41.75
C PHE A 14 -8.69 -4.19 40.59
N ASN A 15 -9.37 -3.10 40.23
CA ASN A 15 -8.78 -2.03 39.43
C ASN A 15 -7.76 -1.31 40.34
N VAL A 16 -6.53 -1.76 40.31
CA VAL A 16 -5.41 -1.03 40.89
C VAL A 16 -5.05 0.08 39.91
N TYR A 17 -5.58 1.27 40.14
CA TYR A 17 -5.02 2.48 39.55
C TYR A 17 -3.64 2.66 40.18
N ALA A 18 -2.60 2.24 39.52
CA ALA A 18 -1.24 2.58 39.87
C ALA A 18 -1.06 4.08 39.59
N ALA A 19 -1.27 4.92 40.59
CA ALA A 19 -0.79 6.28 40.55
C ALA A 19 0.73 6.22 40.39
N ASP A 20 1.25 6.82 39.30
CA ASP A 20 2.69 6.83 39.05
C ASP A 20 3.37 7.70 40.13
N PRO A 21 4.13 7.10 41.04
CA PRO A 21 4.74 7.83 42.19
C PRO A 21 5.77 8.87 41.71
N THR A 22 6.27 8.74 40.48
CA THR A 22 7.21 9.71 39.87
C THR A 22 6.52 10.98 39.48
N TYR A 23 5.26 10.90 39.03
CA TYR A 23 4.45 12.05 38.66
C TYR A 23 4.13 12.92 39.89
N ASP A 24 3.75 12.31 41.02
CA ASP A 24 3.43 13.05 42.21
C ASP A 24 4.68 13.65 42.88
N ALA A 25 5.83 13.00 42.82
CA ALA A 25 7.09 13.51 43.37
C ALA A 25 7.64 14.72 42.58
N THR A 26 7.39 14.79 41.27
CA THR A 26 7.91 15.85 40.39
C THR A 26 6.92 17.02 40.19
N LYS A 27 5.65 16.82 40.49
CA LYS A 27 4.55 17.76 40.25
C LYS A 27 4.80 19.18 40.80
N GLY A 28 5.34 19.28 42.03
CA GLY A 28 5.66 20.57 42.63
C GLY A 28 6.89 21.24 42.02
N ALA A 29 7.91 20.47 41.68
CA ALA A 29 9.14 20.99 41.08
C ALA A 29 8.94 21.49 39.66
N LEU A 30 8.09 20.82 38.87
CA LEU A 30 7.76 21.23 37.51
C LEU A 30 6.85 22.49 37.49
N GLN A 31 5.92 22.61 38.42
CA GLN A 31 5.00 23.74 38.53
C GLN A 31 5.67 25.05 38.87
N ASN A 32 6.81 25.02 39.62
CA ASN A 32 7.52 26.23 40.03
C ASN A 32 8.77 26.54 39.20
N ASN A 33 9.06 25.77 38.17
CA ASN A 33 10.23 25.98 37.34
C ASN A 33 9.86 26.96 36.18
N SER A 34 10.34 28.22 36.30
CA SER A 34 10.12 29.27 35.33
C SER A 34 10.70 28.95 33.93
N ALA A 35 11.73 28.09 33.84
CA ALA A 35 12.29 27.66 32.56
C ALA A 35 11.32 26.82 31.76
N LEU A 36 10.40 26.12 32.40
CA LEU A 36 9.39 25.27 31.75
C LEU A 36 8.19 26.07 31.18
N CYS A 37 8.10 27.35 31.54
CA CYS A 37 7.10 28.25 30.94
C CYS A 37 7.30 28.41 29.43
N ALA A 38 8.52 28.33 28.96
CA ALA A 38 8.84 28.42 27.53
C ALA A 38 8.30 27.23 26.72
N TYR A 39 8.13 26.08 27.36
CA TYR A 39 7.66 24.84 26.74
C TYR A 39 6.19 24.52 27.02
N GLY A 40 5.46 25.38 27.73
CA GLY A 40 4.04 25.19 28.03
C GLY A 40 3.71 24.15 29.11
N TYR A 41 4.71 23.63 29.82
CA TYR A 41 4.52 22.59 30.84
C TYR A 41 4.18 23.10 32.23
N ASN A 42 4.22 24.41 32.46
CA ASN A 42 3.91 24.99 33.78
C ASN A 42 2.58 25.75 33.72
N PRO A 43 1.51 25.24 34.38
CA PRO A 43 0.20 25.87 34.39
C PRO A 43 0.15 27.20 35.15
N ASN A 44 1.18 27.51 35.96
CA ASN A 44 1.25 28.72 36.79
C ASN A 44 2.03 29.87 36.12
N CYS A 45 2.36 29.76 34.85
CA CYS A 45 3.03 30.82 34.10
C CYS A 45 2.08 32.02 33.94
N ALA A 46 2.39 33.13 34.59
CA ALA A 46 1.58 34.35 34.65
C ALA A 46 1.51 35.16 33.34
N SER A 47 1.91 34.63 32.20
CA SER A 47 1.74 35.27 30.90
C SER A 47 1.05 34.32 29.95
N PRO A 48 -0.09 34.68 29.36
CA PRO A 48 -0.59 34.04 28.18
C PRO A 48 0.38 34.38 27.04
N ARG A 49 1.51 33.64 26.92
CA ARG A 49 2.16 33.58 25.64
C ARG A 49 1.14 32.93 24.73
N GLN A 50 0.44 33.76 23.95
CA GLN A 50 -0.15 33.30 22.73
C GLN A 50 0.90 32.40 22.09
N SER A 51 0.65 31.10 22.10
CA SER A 51 1.41 30.19 21.27
C SER A 51 1.21 30.78 19.87
N ARG A 52 2.24 31.43 19.35
CA ARG A 52 2.34 31.65 17.92
C ARG A 52 2.36 30.24 17.36
N GLN A 53 1.18 29.69 17.10
CA GLN A 53 1.04 28.63 16.14
C GLN A 53 1.69 29.21 14.89
N GLN A 54 2.92 28.81 14.60
CA GLN A 54 3.47 29.04 13.28
C GLN A 54 2.40 28.48 12.33
N PRO A 55 1.88 29.32 11.42
CA PRO A 55 0.95 28.82 10.43
C PRO A 55 1.68 27.67 9.73
N THR A 56 1.14 26.46 9.90
CA THR A 56 1.63 25.31 9.15
C THR A 56 1.24 25.59 7.72
N GLU A 57 2.23 26.05 6.93
CA GLU A 57 2.02 26.23 5.51
C GLU A 57 1.75 24.87 4.91
N ILE A 58 0.49 24.61 4.58
CA ILE A 58 0.09 23.39 3.90
C ILE A 58 0.51 23.55 2.43
N VAL A 59 1.68 23.08 2.09
CA VAL A 59 2.13 22.99 0.71
C VAL A 59 1.39 21.84 0.04
N ASN A 60 0.40 22.15 -0.77
CA ASN A 60 -0.27 21.15 -1.61
C ASN A 60 0.64 20.76 -2.77
N ILE A 61 1.38 19.68 -2.61
CA ILE A 61 2.22 19.12 -3.67
C ILE A 61 1.32 18.28 -4.59
N ASN A 62 1.04 18.80 -5.78
CA ASN A 62 0.34 18.03 -6.80
C ASN A 62 1.36 17.16 -7.55
N VAL A 63 1.40 15.86 -7.20
CA VAL A 63 2.29 14.90 -7.86
C VAL A 63 1.54 14.27 -9.04
N PRO A 64 2.00 14.49 -10.30
CA PRO A 64 1.34 13.94 -11.47
C PRO A 64 1.31 12.42 -11.45
N SER A 65 0.16 11.83 -11.81
CA SER A 65 0.02 10.38 -11.92
C SER A 65 0.90 9.82 -13.04
N LYS A 66 1.43 8.61 -12.83
CA LYS A 66 2.16 7.85 -13.83
C LYS A 66 1.38 6.60 -14.23
N TYR A 67 1.42 6.29 -15.51
CA TYR A 67 0.67 5.20 -16.12
C TYR A 67 1.62 4.17 -16.73
N GLY A 68 1.22 2.92 -16.67
CA GLY A 68 1.85 1.83 -17.38
C GLY A 68 0.81 0.99 -18.11
N ALA A 69 1.24 0.31 -19.17
CA ALA A 69 0.39 -0.61 -19.91
C ALA A 69 1.19 -1.83 -20.41
N TRP A 70 0.47 -2.90 -20.65
CA TRP A 70 0.96 -4.14 -21.23
C TRP A 70 0.13 -4.50 -22.44
N ALA A 71 0.79 -4.75 -23.58
CA ALA A 71 0.17 -5.21 -24.82
C ALA A 71 0.70 -6.59 -25.22
N VAL A 72 -0.11 -7.38 -25.88
CA VAL A 72 0.23 -8.74 -26.28
C VAL A 72 -0.39 -9.06 -27.65
N ASN A 73 0.34 -9.81 -28.47
CA ASN A 73 -0.22 -10.46 -29.63
C ASN A 73 -0.86 -11.79 -29.19
N PRO A 74 -2.18 -11.97 -29.32
CA PRO A 74 -2.86 -13.17 -28.82
C PRO A 74 -2.54 -14.45 -29.60
N LYS A 75 -1.99 -14.32 -30.81
CA LYS A 75 -1.64 -15.47 -31.65
C LYS A 75 -0.23 -15.97 -31.39
N THR A 76 0.73 -15.06 -31.21
CA THR A 76 2.14 -15.41 -31.07
C THR A 76 2.63 -15.40 -29.62
N GLY A 77 1.89 -14.72 -28.70
CA GLY A 77 2.30 -14.51 -27.32
C GLY A 77 3.38 -13.44 -27.15
N ILE A 78 3.83 -12.82 -28.24
CA ILE A 78 4.77 -11.69 -28.18
C ILE A 78 4.10 -10.54 -27.47
N ALA A 79 4.86 -9.89 -26.59
CA ALA A 79 4.30 -8.84 -25.74
C ALA A 79 5.28 -7.67 -25.60
N GLY A 80 4.74 -6.53 -25.20
CA GLY A 80 5.49 -5.33 -24.91
C GLY A 80 4.83 -4.51 -23.81
N GLY A 81 5.61 -3.72 -23.10
CA GLY A 81 5.12 -2.88 -22.03
C GLY A 81 5.62 -1.44 -22.17
N ALA A 82 4.91 -0.53 -21.53
CA ALA A 82 5.32 0.84 -21.36
C ALA A 82 5.12 1.26 -19.89
N LEU A 83 6.05 2.04 -19.38
CA LEU A 83 6.05 2.51 -17.98
C LEU A 83 6.22 4.03 -17.94
N ASN A 84 5.83 4.63 -16.81
CA ASN A 84 6.09 6.03 -16.46
C ASN A 84 5.51 7.05 -17.47
N GLN A 85 4.44 6.70 -18.16
CA GLN A 85 3.76 7.59 -19.07
C GLN A 85 2.86 8.58 -18.30
N ASP A 86 2.60 9.75 -18.90
CA ASP A 86 1.81 10.83 -18.28
C ASP A 86 0.29 10.64 -18.47
N SER A 87 -0.12 9.68 -19.31
CA SER A 87 -1.52 9.33 -19.51
C SER A 87 -1.69 7.86 -19.84
N ARG A 88 -2.91 7.35 -19.60
CA ARG A 88 -3.30 6.00 -20.02
C ARG A 88 -3.14 5.81 -21.52
N ALA A 89 -3.60 6.77 -22.31
CA ALA A 89 -3.54 6.68 -23.77
C ALA A 89 -2.08 6.61 -24.28
N ALA A 90 -1.17 7.37 -23.69
CA ALA A 90 0.25 7.31 -24.01
C ALA A 90 0.86 5.94 -23.64
N ALA A 91 0.50 5.41 -22.47
CA ALA A 91 0.97 4.10 -22.02
C ALA A 91 0.50 2.97 -22.95
N GLU A 92 -0.78 2.96 -23.28
CA GLU A 92 -1.36 1.95 -24.18
C GLU A 92 -0.74 2.02 -25.59
N LYS A 93 -0.60 3.22 -26.14
CA LYS A 93 0.04 3.42 -27.45
C LYS A 93 1.48 2.94 -27.49
N GLU A 94 2.28 3.28 -26.49
CA GLU A 94 3.69 2.88 -26.44
C GLU A 94 3.84 1.38 -26.14
N ALA A 95 2.96 0.77 -25.34
CA ALA A 95 2.95 -0.67 -25.12
C ALA A 95 2.64 -1.45 -26.39
N ILE A 96 1.64 -1.01 -27.19
CA ILE A 96 1.32 -1.60 -28.49
C ILE A 96 2.54 -1.49 -29.41
N LYS A 97 3.11 -0.30 -29.54
CA LYS A 97 4.28 -0.06 -30.39
C LYS A 97 5.47 -0.97 -30.01
N THR A 98 5.76 -1.09 -28.71
CA THR A 98 6.83 -1.97 -28.20
C THR A 98 6.54 -3.43 -28.54
N CYS A 99 5.29 -3.87 -28.38
CA CYS A 99 4.86 -5.22 -28.70
C CYS A 99 4.98 -5.52 -30.20
N GLU A 100 4.51 -4.61 -31.05
CA GLU A 100 4.56 -4.75 -32.51
C GLU A 100 6.00 -4.77 -33.06
N HIS A 101 6.87 -3.92 -32.51
CA HIS A 101 8.30 -3.94 -32.84
C HIS A 101 8.96 -5.28 -32.53
N GLY A 102 8.66 -5.86 -31.33
CA GLY A 102 9.14 -7.19 -30.94
C GLY A 102 8.56 -8.32 -31.80
N GLY A 103 7.37 -8.11 -32.40
CA GLY A 103 6.60 -9.06 -33.19
C GLY A 103 6.67 -8.88 -34.70
N ARG A 104 7.65 -8.16 -35.22
CA ARG A 104 7.77 -7.87 -36.66
C ARG A 104 6.50 -7.23 -37.22
N ASN A 105 5.97 -6.25 -36.51
CA ASN A 105 4.72 -5.51 -36.82
C ASN A 105 3.44 -6.38 -36.84
N ALA A 106 3.46 -7.53 -36.15
CA ALA A 106 2.23 -8.28 -35.93
C ALA A 106 1.30 -7.53 -34.94
N PRO A 107 -0.01 -7.45 -35.21
CA PRO A 107 -0.92 -6.60 -34.44
C PRO A 107 -0.99 -7.05 -32.98
N CYS A 108 -0.83 -6.09 -32.07
CA CYS A 108 -0.93 -6.28 -30.64
C CYS A 108 -2.17 -5.60 -30.07
N VAL A 109 -2.68 -6.13 -28.96
CA VAL A 109 -3.80 -5.56 -28.21
C VAL A 109 -3.40 -5.28 -26.77
N VAL A 110 -3.99 -4.25 -26.18
CA VAL A 110 -3.78 -3.95 -24.78
C VAL A 110 -4.38 -5.05 -23.91
N GLY A 111 -3.56 -5.71 -23.12
CA GLY A 111 -3.98 -6.73 -22.17
C GLY A 111 -4.33 -6.17 -20.80
N ALA A 112 -3.58 -5.16 -20.35
CA ALA A 112 -3.80 -4.49 -19.07
C ALA A 112 -3.17 -3.10 -19.05
N TRP A 113 -3.66 -2.23 -18.17
CA TRP A 113 -3.06 -0.95 -17.83
C TRP A 113 -3.16 -0.69 -16.33
N PHE A 114 -2.34 0.21 -15.81
CA PHE A 114 -2.32 0.56 -14.38
C PHE A 114 -1.87 2.00 -14.18
N ARG A 115 -2.15 2.55 -13.01
CA ARG A 115 -1.81 3.92 -12.62
C ARG A 115 -1.24 3.93 -11.21
N ASN A 116 -0.14 4.65 -11.00
CA ASN A 116 0.50 4.84 -9.69
C ASN A 116 0.65 3.51 -8.92
N GLY A 117 1.16 2.51 -9.59
CA GLY A 117 1.28 1.16 -9.02
C GLY A 117 2.11 0.24 -9.90
N CYS A 118 1.93 -1.04 -9.71
CA CYS A 118 2.67 -2.10 -10.36
C CYS A 118 1.75 -3.10 -11.07
N LEU A 119 2.27 -3.75 -12.10
CA LEU A 119 1.65 -4.85 -12.82
C LEU A 119 2.62 -6.03 -12.91
N ALA A 120 2.10 -7.24 -12.74
CA ALA A 120 2.77 -8.50 -13.06
C ALA A 120 1.85 -9.39 -13.88
N VAL A 121 2.44 -10.33 -14.61
CA VAL A 121 1.69 -11.27 -15.45
C VAL A 121 2.02 -12.69 -15.04
N ALA A 122 0.98 -13.47 -14.74
CA ALA A 122 1.08 -14.92 -14.52
C ALA A 122 0.40 -15.67 -15.65
N GLN A 123 0.85 -16.88 -15.90
CA GLN A 123 0.20 -17.84 -16.79
C GLN A 123 -0.03 -19.16 -16.04
N GLY A 124 -1.11 -19.83 -16.43
CA GLY A 124 -1.47 -21.14 -15.92
C GLY A 124 -2.22 -21.95 -16.98
N LYS A 125 -2.25 -23.25 -16.82
CA LYS A 125 -2.94 -24.17 -17.72
C LYS A 125 -4.38 -24.42 -17.25
N SER A 126 -5.33 -24.35 -18.16
CA SER A 126 -6.72 -24.76 -17.97
C SER A 126 -7.05 -25.81 -19.02
N GLY A 127 -6.89 -27.08 -18.65
CA GLY A 127 -6.85 -28.19 -19.60
C GLY A 127 -5.66 -28.03 -20.56
N LYS A 128 -5.96 -28.05 -21.87
CA LYS A 128 -4.91 -27.86 -22.91
C LYS A 128 -4.64 -26.39 -23.27
N LYS A 129 -5.34 -25.43 -22.65
CA LYS A 129 -5.24 -24.00 -22.99
C LYS A 129 -4.39 -23.27 -21.97
N LEU A 130 -3.51 -22.40 -22.45
CA LEU A 130 -2.78 -21.46 -21.62
C LEU A 130 -3.67 -20.22 -21.39
N LYS A 131 -3.79 -19.81 -20.12
CA LYS A 131 -4.50 -18.59 -19.72
C LYS A 131 -3.55 -17.59 -19.08
N THR A 132 -3.78 -16.32 -19.33
CA THR A 132 -2.97 -15.21 -18.80
C THR A 132 -3.77 -14.44 -17.76
N PHE A 133 -3.10 -14.07 -16.66
CA PHE A 133 -3.66 -13.37 -15.52
C PHE A 133 -2.82 -12.15 -15.18
N TYR A 134 -3.48 -11.01 -15.03
CA TYR A 134 -2.84 -9.74 -14.68
C TYR A 134 -3.04 -9.44 -13.21
N GLY A 135 -1.95 -9.25 -12.49
CA GLY A 135 -1.94 -8.83 -11.09
C GLY A 135 -1.54 -7.38 -10.97
N ASN A 136 -2.30 -6.61 -10.19
CA ASN A 136 -1.99 -5.22 -9.90
C ASN A 136 -1.64 -5.06 -8.42
N GLY A 137 -0.73 -4.15 -8.11
CA GLY A 137 -0.35 -3.77 -6.76
C GLY A 137 -0.18 -2.25 -6.65
N ALA A 138 -0.58 -1.68 -5.52
CA ALA A 138 -0.32 -0.28 -5.22
C ALA A 138 1.15 -0.03 -4.83
N ASN A 139 1.81 -1.06 -4.28
CA ASN A 139 3.20 -1.02 -3.84
C ASN A 139 4.00 -2.15 -4.48
N ILE A 140 5.32 -1.99 -4.49
CA ILE A 140 6.27 -3.02 -4.91
C ILE A 140 6.07 -4.31 -4.09
N GLY A 141 6.15 -5.46 -4.73
CA GLY A 141 5.96 -6.78 -4.12
C GLY A 141 4.51 -7.27 -4.07
N GLN A 142 3.53 -6.49 -4.56
CA GLN A 142 2.11 -6.85 -4.48
C GLN A 142 1.53 -7.43 -5.77
N ALA A 143 2.08 -7.07 -6.94
CA ALA A 143 1.49 -7.44 -8.22
C ALA A 143 1.70 -8.92 -8.56
N GLU A 144 2.87 -9.49 -8.29
CA GLU A 144 3.15 -10.91 -8.54
C GLU A 144 2.24 -11.84 -7.71
N PRO A 145 2.13 -11.69 -6.38
CA PRO A 145 1.19 -12.49 -5.61
C PRO A 145 -0.26 -12.32 -6.07
N ALA A 146 -0.65 -11.10 -6.50
CA ALA A 146 -1.99 -10.85 -7.03
C ALA A 146 -2.26 -11.60 -8.34
N ALA A 147 -1.27 -11.65 -9.25
CA ALA A 147 -1.37 -12.41 -10.50
C ALA A 147 -1.48 -13.91 -10.23
N LEU A 148 -0.65 -14.46 -9.34
CA LEU A 148 -0.70 -15.87 -8.94
C LEU A 148 -2.02 -16.24 -8.27
N ARG A 149 -2.53 -15.43 -7.35
CA ARG A 149 -3.83 -15.67 -6.72
C ARG A 149 -4.96 -15.74 -7.75
N LYS A 150 -4.98 -14.84 -8.75
CA LYS A 150 -5.97 -14.87 -9.82
C LYS A 150 -5.88 -16.13 -10.66
N CYS A 151 -4.67 -16.58 -10.96
CA CYS A 151 -4.42 -17.83 -11.70
C CYS A 151 -4.97 -19.03 -10.90
N GLN A 152 -4.63 -19.15 -9.64
CA GLN A 152 -5.07 -20.24 -8.77
C GLN A 152 -6.59 -20.22 -8.56
N ALA A 153 -7.17 -19.06 -8.29
CA ALA A 153 -8.62 -18.88 -8.12
C ALA A 153 -9.44 -19.24 -9.38
N SER A 154 -8.81 -19.18 -10.57
CA SER A 154 -9.46 -19.60 -11.83
C SER A 154 -9.50 -21.13 -12.03
N GLY A 155 -8.96 -21.91 -11.11
CA GLY A 155 -8.80 -23.36 -11.26
C GLY A 155 -7.71 -23.76 -12.25
N SER A 156 -6.86 -22.83 -12.69
CA SER A 156 -5.70 -23.15 -13.53
C SER A 156 -4.60 -23.81 -12.71
N VAL A 157 -3.88 -24.73 -13.34
CA VAL A 157 -2.71 -25.44 -12.74
C VAL A 157 -1.42 -24.87 -13.32
N GLU A 158 -0.29 -25.20 -12.70
CA GLU A 158 1.06 -24.75 -13.12
C GLU A 158 1.16 -23.23 -13.24
N CYS A 159 0.54 -22.50 -12.30
CA CYS A 159 0.58 -21.05 -12.27
C CYS A 159 2.00 -20.54 -12.02
N LYS A 160 2.53 -19.73 -12.93
CA LYS A 160 3.86 -19.13 -12.83
C LYS A 160 3.88 -17.69 -13.30
N ILE A 161 4.75 -16.88 -12.74
CA ILE A 161 5.03 -15.53 -13.23
C ILE A 161 5.80 -15.63 -14.53
N VAL A 162 5.31 -14.96 -15.57
CA VAL A 162 5.93 -14.87 -16.89
C VAL A 162 6.44 -13.46 -17.19
N VAL A 163 5.90 -12.47 -16.49
CA VAL A 163 6.41 -11.10 -16.48
C VAL A 163 6.50 -10.66 -15.03
N SER A 164 7.72 -10.41 -14.59
CA SER A 164 7.97 -9.88 -13.25
C SER A 164 7.34 -8.51 -13.07
N GLU A 165 7.14 -8.16 -11.83
CA GLU A 165 6.51 -6.90 -11.45
C GLU A 165 7.24 -5.69 -12.06
N ALA A 166 6.47 -4.82 -12.74
CA ALA A 166 6.95 -3.56 -13.28
C ALA A 166 6.04 -2.42 -12.80
N CYS A 167 6.63 -1.31 -12.37
CA CYS A 167 5.93 -0.24 -11.67
C CYS A 167 6.01 1.10 -12.41
N SER A 168 4.91 1.85 -12.34
CA SER A 168 4.81 3.26 -12.76
C SER A 168 4.39 4.07 -11.55
N MET A 169 5.37 4.61 -10.83
CA MET A 169 5.16 5.37 -9.61
C MET A 169 5.44 6.85 -9.84
N PRO A 170 4.63 7.76 -9.26
CA PRO A 170 4.97 9.17 -9.22
C PRO A 170 6.29 9.36 -8.45
N LYS A 171 7.08 10.34 -8.91
CA LYS A 171 8.32 10.75 -8.21
C LYS A 171 8.02 12.03 -7.43
N TYR A 172 8.39 12.04 -6.16
CA TYR A 172 8.33 13.20 -5.26
C TYR A 172 9.61 13.99 -5.31
#